data_7839cb717b75317af584c83c7a03b487
#
_entry.id   7839cb717b75317af584c83c7a03b487
#
_cell.length_a   1.000
_cell.length_b   1.000
_cell.length_c   1.000
_cell.angle_alpha   90.00
_cell.angle_beta   90.00
_cell.angle_gamma   90.00
#
_symmetry.space_group_name_H-M   'P 1'
#
loop_
_entity.id
_entity.type
_entity.pdbx_description
1 polymer ?
#
loop_
_entity_poly.entity_id
_entity_poly.type
_entity_poly.pdbx_seq_one_letter_code
_entity_poly.pdbx_strand_id
1 'polypeptide(L)'
;MKKALLKDSIKQIKNTFKRFISILLMAFLGVGFFAGLRAASPDMVNTIDEYYKEQNVYDIQILSTQGITKTDIEKISEIEEVKKAEGNYEKDGKIEIENKEKIAKLISIGEINKPVLIEGKMPQNENECLVEQTFIESNNKKIGDTINIDIEKTKIPTGEEIEYLNKNELTIVGIAQSPLYISRER
;
A
#
# COMPACT_ATOMS: atom_id res chain seq x y z
N MET A 1 17.55 -15.48 60.64
CA MET A 1 18.28 -14.39 59.99
C MET A 1 17.59 -13.84 58.73
N LYS A 2 17.15 -14.65 57.74
CA LYS A 2 16.54 -14.11 56.48
C LYS A 2 15.27 -13.26 56.70
N LYS A 3 14.40 -13.62 57.65
CA LYS A 3 13.14 -12.86 57.90
C LYS A 3 13.39 -11.48 58.54
N ALA A 4 14.45 -11.33 59.35
CA ALA A 4 14.81 -10.06 59.97
C ALA A 4 15.36 -9.07 58.92
N LEU A 5 16.22 -9.54 58.02
CA LEU A 5 16.76 -8.73 56.90
C LEU A 5 15.65 -8.25 55.95
N LEU A 6 14.70 -9.12 55.59
CA LEU A 6 13.56 -8.73 54.75
C LEU A 6 12.69 -7.66 55.43
N LYS A 7 12.42 -7.81 56.73
CA LYS A 7 11.62 -6.84 57.48
C LYS A 7 12.32 -5.48 57.57
N ASP A 8 13.63 -5.46 57.73
CA ASP A 8 14.43 -4.24 57.78
C ASP A 8 14.48 -3.53 56.39
N SER A 9 14.69 -4.32 55.31
CA SER A 9 14.65 -3.78 53.95
C SER A 9 13.31 -3.13 53.62
N ILE A 10 12.17 -3.77 53.96
CA ILE A 10 10.83 -3.22 53.74
C ILE A 10 10.64 -1.91 54.55
N LYS A 11 11.17 -1.85 55.79
CA LYS A 11 11.10 -0.66 56.61
C LYS A 11 11.92 0.49 56.01
N GLN A 12 13.10 0.20 55.49
CA GLN A 12 13.94 1.18 54.79
C GLN A 12 13.26 1.71 53.53
N ILE A 13 12.66 0.86 52.72
CA ILE A 13 11.91 1.27 51.53
C ILE A 13 10.76 2.22 51.90
N LYS A 14 10.00 1.91 52.97
CA LYS A 14 8.93 2.79 53.46
C LYS A 14 9.44 4.15 53.91
N ASN A 15 10.57 4.20 54.58
CA ASN A 15 11.16 5.47 55.09
C ASN A 15 11.74 6.34 53.98
N THR A 16 12.19 5.72 52.85
CA THR A 16 12.80 6.42 51.73
C THR A 16 11.98 6.23 50.44
N PHE A 17 10.68 6.11 50.57
CA PHE A 17 9.77 5.72 49.45
C PHE A 17 9.94 6.58 48.22
N LYS A 18 10.05 7.90 48.36
CA LYS A 18 10.24 8.81 47.22
C LYS A 18 11.51 8.50 46.42
N ARG A 19 12.61 8.23 47.12
CA ARG A 19 13.89 7.88 46.50
C ARG A 19 13.86 6.50 45.84
N PHE A 20 13.24 5.55 46.50
CA PHE A 20 13.02 4.20 45.95
C PHE A 20 12.22 4.25 44.66
N ILE A 21 11.09 4.99 44.64
CA ILE A 21 10.25 5.11 43.45
C ILE A 21 10.97 5.77 42.27
N SER A 22 11.80 6.81 42.54
CA SER A 22 12.59 7.49 41.51
C SER A 22 13.57 6.54 40.81
N ILE A 23 14.29 5.72 41.60
CA ILE A 23 15.23 4.73 41.08
C ILE A 23 14.48 3.63 40.30
N LEU A 24 13.35 3.15 40.85
CA LEU A 24 12.51 2.15 40.21
C LEU A 24 11.98 2.62 38.85
N LEU A 25 11.46 3.86 38.80
CA LEU A 25 10.97 4.45 37.54
C LEU A 25 12.08 4.63 36.52
N MET A 26 13.27 5.03 36.94
CA MET A 26 14.42 5.17 36.04
C MET A 26 14.82 3.80 35.45
N ALA A 27 14.89 2.76 36.28
CA ALA A 27 15.18 1.40 35.83
C ALA A 27 14.05 0.85 34.90
N PHE A 28 12.80 1.10 35.29
CA PHE A 28 11.63 0.70 34.50
C PHE A 28 11.61 1.35 33.13
N LEU A 29 11.87 2.68 33.06
CA LEU A 29 11.96 3.40 31.78
C LEU A 29 13.08 2.85 30.89
N GLY A 30 14.27 2.59 31.46
CA GLY A 30 15.38 2.05 30.69
C GLY A 30 15.08 0.66 30.12
N VAL A 31 14.61 -0.24 30.94
CA VAL A 31 14.27 -1.61 30.52
C VAL A 31 13.06 -1.62 29.59
N GLY A 32 12.00 -0.87 29.92
CA GLY A 32 10.78 -0.80 29.13
C GLY A 32 11.02 -0.20 27.75
N PHE A 33 11.80 0.87 27.67
CA PHE A 33 12.16 1.51 26.40
C PHE A 33 12.97 0.54 25.51
N PHE A 34 13.98 -0.12 26.07
CA PHE A 34 14.78 -1.08 25.31
C PHE A 34 13.96 -2.29 24.85
N ALA A 35 13.12 -2.84 25.72
CA ALA A 35 12.25 -3.94 25.38
C ALA A 35 11.23 -3.54 24.28
N GLY A 36 10.64 -2.33 24.39
CA GLY A 36 9.72 -1.80 23.40
C GLY A 36 10.37 -1.62 22.02
N LEU A 37 11.56 -1.03 21.96
CA LEU A 37 12.30 -0.89 20.71
C LEU A 37 12.62 -2.23 20.07
N ARG A 38 12.98 -3.22 20.87
CA ARG A 38 13.33 -4.55 20.36
C ARG A 38 12.11 -5.33 19.88
N ALA A 39 10.95 -5.10 20.46
CA ALA A 39 9.69 -5.72 20.02
C ALA A 39 9.10 -5.06 18.78
N ALA A 40 9.29 -3.75 18.62
CA ALA A 40 8.68 -2.98 17.52
C ALA A 40 9.13 -3.47 16.12
N SER A 41 10.40 -3.83 15.94
CA SER A 41 10.93 -4.25 14.64
C SER A 41 10.27 -5.52 14.09
N PRO A 42 10.21 -6.65 14.81
CA PRO A 42 9.53 -7.84 14.32
C PRO A 42 8.02 -7.63 14.13
N ASP A 43 7.36 -6.84 14.98
CA ASP A 43 5.93 -6.54 14.82
C ASP A 43 5.67 -5.76 13.54
N MET A 44 6.51 -4.78 13.20
CA MET A 44 6.40 -4.04 11.94
C MET A 44 6.59 -4.95 10.72
N VAL A 45 7.60 -5.82 10.74
CA VAL A 45 7.85 -6.76 9.64
C VAL A 45 6.67 -7.70 9.47
N ASN A 46 6.18 -8.31 10.55
CA ASN A 46 5.03 -9.21 10.50
C ASN A 46 3.77 -8.51 9.95
N THR A 47 3.50 -7.27 10.37
CA THR A 47 2.35 -6.50 9.89
C THR A 47 2.45 -6.21 8.39
N ILE A 48 3.66 -5.85 7.90
CA ILE A 48 3.89 -5.60 6.47
C ILE A 48 3.75 -6.90 5.67
N ASP A 49 4.32 -7.99 6.15
CA ASP A 49 4.23 -9.30 5.50
C ASP A 49 2.78 -9.80 5.40
N GLU A 50 2.01 -9.61 6.46
CA GLU A 50 0.57 -9.95 6.46
C GLU A 50 -0.20 -9.11 5.45
N TYR A 51 0.03 -7.80 5.46
CA TYR A 51 -0.58 -6.87 4.50
C TYR A 51 -0.24 -7.24 3.04
N TYR A 52 1.03 -7.54 2.74
CA TYR A 52 1.45 -7.92 1.40
C TYR A 52 0.82 -9.23 0.94
N LYS A 53 0.66 -10.20 1.85
CA LYS A 53 -0.01 -11.47 1.56
C LYS A 53 -1.51 -11.28 1.29
N GLU A 54 -2.18 -10.47 2.09
CA GLU A 54 -3.62 -10.18 1.94
C GLU A 54 -3.92 -9.47 0.63
N GLN A 55 -3.06 -8.54 0.21
CA GLN A 55 -3.24 -7.79 -1.04
C GLN A 55 -2.60 -8.47 -2.25
N ASN A 56 -2.01 -9.65 -2.10
CA ASN A 56 -1.26 -10.36 -3.15
C ASN A 56 -0.24 -9.44 -3.84
N VAL A 57 0.55 -8.71 -3.04
CA VAL A 57 1.59 -7.84 -3.61
C VAL A 57 2.63 -8.69 -4.32
N TYR A 58 3.06 -8.26 -5.49
CA TYR A 58 4.03 -9.01 -6.30
C TYR A 58 5.40 -9.07 -5.61
N ASP A 59 6.08 -10.20 -5.75
CA ASP A 59 7.49 -10.35 -5.36
C ASP A 59 8.42 -9.86 -6.47
N ILE A 60 8.02 -10.02 -7.73
CA ILE A 60 8.83 -9.68 -8.90
C ILE A 60 7.97 -8.96 -9.94
N GLN A 61 8.45 -7.82 -10.42
CA GLN A 61 7.88 -7.10 -11.54
C GLN A 61 8.80 -7.21 -12.76
N ILE A 62 8.26 -7.65 -13.88
CA ILE A 62 8.98 -7.74 -15.16
C ILE A 62 8.45 -6.64 -16.07
N LEU A 63 9.34 -5.77 -16.53
CA LEU A 63 9.01 -4.70 -17.47
C LEU A 63 9.66 -4.99 -18.82
N SER A 64 8.89 -4.83 -19.89
CA SER A 64 9.36 -4.97 -21.27
C SER A 64 9.04 -3.72 -22.08
N THR A 65 10.01 -3.20 -22.81
CA THR A 65 9.82 -2.08 -23.73
C THR A 65 9.05 -2.46 -25.00
N GLN A 66 9.02 -3.77 -25.31
CA GLN A 66 8.31 -4.30 -26.49
C GLN A 66 6.95 -4.91 -26.12
N GLY A 67 6.58 -4.86 -24.84
CA GLY A 67 5.41 -5.54 -24.30
C GLY A 67 5.70 -6.99 -23.91
N ILE A 68 4.73 -7.62 -23.26
CA ILE A 68 4.75 -9.02 -22.83
C ILE A 68 3.51 -9.67 -23.41
N THR A 69 3.68 -10.78 -24.09
CA THR A 69 2.56 -11.51 -24.72
C THR A 69 1.90 -12.45 -23.72
N LYS A 70 0.66 -12.90 -24.04
CA LYS A 70 -0.02 -13.92 -23.23
C LYS A 70 0.79 -15.21 -23.13
N THR A 71 1.45 -15.60 -24.21
CA THR A 71 2.31 -16.79 -24.24
C THR A 71 3.53 -16.65 -23.31
N ASP A 72 4.06 -15.44 -23.15
CA ASP A 72 5.16 -15.20 -22.21
C ASP A 72 4.68 -15.33 -20.76
N ILE A 73 3.49 -14.83 -20.46
CA ILE A 73 2.86 -14.96 -19.13
C ILE A 73 2.59 -16.44 -18.82
N GLU A 74 2.09 -17.20 -19.78
CA GLU A 74 1.87 -18.65 -19.63
C GLU A 74 3.17 -19.38 -19.32
N LYS A 75 4.25 -19.11 -20.06
CA LYS A 75 5.57 -19.71 -19.80
C LYS A 75 6.13 -19.35 -18.44
N ILE A 76 5.95 -18.09 -18.01
CA ILE A 76 6.37 -17.66 -16.66
C ILE A 76 5.57 -18.41 -15.60
N SER A 77 4.27 -18.61 -15.82
CA SER A 77 3.39 -19.35 -14.88
C SER A 77 3.72 -20.84 -14.78
N GLU A 78 4.41 -21.42 -15.78
CA GLU A 78 4.84 -22.84 -15.79
C GLU A 78 6.13 -23.08 -14.97
N ILE A 79 6.81 -22.03 -14.53
CA ILE A 79 8.02 -22.14 -13.68
C ILE A 79 7.61 -22.65 -12.29
N GLU A 80 8.24 -23.71 -11.80
CA GLU A 80 7.87 -24.42 -10.56
C GLU A 80 7.81 -23.49 -9.33
N GLU A 81 8.68 -22.50 -9.26
CA GLU A 81 8.74 -21.54 -8.14
C GLU A 81 7.77 -20.36 -8.29
N VAL A 82 7.06 -20.24 -9.42
CA VAL A 82 6.10 -19.15 -9.66
C VAL A 82 4.71 -19.59 -9.19
N LYS A 83 4.21 -18.96 -8.15
CA LYS A 83 2.85 -19.20 -7.66
C LYS A 83 1.78 -18.69 -8.61
N LYS A 84 1.99 -17.51 -9.18
CA LYS A 84 1.08 -16.85 -10.11
C LYS A 84 1.83 -15.80 -10.92
N ALA A 85 1.55 -15.70 -12.20
CA ALA A 85 1.95 -14.59 -13.06
C ALA A 85 0.71 -13.93 -13.66
N GLU A 86 0.71 -12.62 -13.73
CA GLU A 86 -0.40 -11.82 -14.26
C GLU A 86 0.15 -10.66 -15.08
N GLY A 87 -0.47 -10.44 -16.25
CA GLY A 87 -0.17 -9.28 -17.08
C GLY A 87 -0.91 -8.05 -16.58
N ASN A 88 -0.20 -6.96 -16.42
CA ASN A 88 -0.75 -5.69 -15.99
C ASN A 88 -0.37 -4.58 -16.98
N TYR A 89 -1.25 -3.61 -17.13
CA TYR A 89 -1.02 -2.40 -17.91
C TYR A 89 -0.88 -1.21 -16.97
N GLU A 90 0.21 -0.47 -17.19
CA GLU A 90 0.47 0.78 -16.49
C GLU A 90 0.77 1.86 -17.52
N LYS A 91 0.03 2.96 -17.49
CA LYS A 91 0.18 4.04 -18.46
C LYS A 91 -0.14 5.39 -17.84
N ASP A 92 0.64 6.39 -18.20
CA ASP A 92 0.34 7.77 -17.87
C ASP A 92 -0.69 8.34 -18.85
N GLY A 93 -1.72 8.98 -18.33
CA GLY A 93 -2.75 9.67 -19.10
C GLY A 93 -2.89 11.12 -18.64
N LYS A 94 -3.32 11.98 -19.56
CA LYS A 94 -3.64 13.36 -19.25
C LYS A 94 -5.09 13.47 -18.85
N ILE A 95 -5.34 14.12 -17.73
CA ILE A 95 -6.69 14.43 -17.25
C ILE A 95 -6.86 15.94 -17.19
N GLU A 96 -8.00 16.43 -17.63
CA GLU A 96 -8.37 17.84 -17.52
C GLU A 96 -9.30 18.06 -16.35
N ILE A 97 -8.87 18.85 -15.37
CA ILE A 97 -9.64 19.21 -14.19
C ILE A 97 -9.53 20.70 -13.98
N GLU A 98 -10.67 21.41 -13.92
CA GLU A 98 -10.73 22.85 -13.73
C GLU A 98 -9.86 23.64 -14.73
N ASN A 99 -9.88 23.25 -16.00
CA ASN A 99 -9.06 23.82 -17.08
C ASN A 99 -7.53 23.71 -16.85
N LYS A 100 -7.10 22.71 -16.08
CA LYS A 100 -5.68 22.40 -15.88
C LYS A 100 -5.44 20.96 -16.31
N GLU A 101 -4.41 20.77 -17.12
CA GLU A 101 -3.92 19.43 -17.42
C GLU A 101 -3.13 18.88 -16.22
N LYS A 102 -3.46 17.67 -15.82
CA LYS A 102 -2.73 16.89 -14.82
C LYS A 102 -2.40 15.53 -15.39
N ILE A 103 -1.31 14.94 -14.94
CA ILE A 103 -0.94 13.57 -15.30
C ILE A 103 -1.49 12.63 -14.23
N ALA A 104 -2.22 11.62 -14.68
CA ALA A 104 -2.70 10.53 -13.83
C ALA A 104 -2.12 9.21 -14.34
N LYS A 105 -1.68 8.39 -13.42
CA LYS A 105 -1.22 7.04 -13.73
C LYS A 105 -2.42 6.09 -13.70
N LEU A 106 -2.67 5.43 -14.82
CA LEU A 106 -3.66 4.36 -14.93
C LEU A 106 -2.97 3.03 -14.73
N ILE A 107 -3.60 2.21 -13.91
CA ILE A 107 -3.12 0.85 -13.62
C ILE A 107 -4.33 -0.07 -13.79
N SER A 108 -4.18 -1.14 -14.57
CA SER A 108 -5.22 -2.14 -14.69
C SER A 108 -5.41 -2.88 -13.37
N ILE A 109 -6.65 -3.20 -13.03
CA ILE A 109 -6.98 -3.92 -11.81
C ILE A 109 -6.90 -5.42 -12.10
N GLY A 110 -6.08 -6.11 -11.33
CA GLY A 110 -5.92 -7.54 -11.38
C GLY A 110 -6.11 -8.19 -10.01
N GLU A 111 -5.69 -9.44 -9.90
CA GLU A 111 -5.67 -10.15 -8.62
C GLU A 111 -4.34 -9.98 -7.89
N ILE A 112 -3.26 -9.68 -8.63
CA ILE A 112 -1.97 -9.25 -8.06
C ILE A 112 -2.05 -7.73 -7.83
N ASN A 113 -1.51 -7.25 -6.71
CA ASN A 113 -1.61 -5.86 -6.25
C ASN A 113 -3.05 -5.36 -6.13
N LYS A 114 -3.91 -6.17 -5.55
CA LYS A 114 -5.33 -5.83 -5.44
C LYS A 114 -5.53 -4.55 -4.63
N PRO A 115 -6.19 -3.52 -5.19
CA PRO A 115 -6.43 -2.29 -4.47
C PRO A 115 -7.37 -2.51 -3.28
N VAL A 116 -7.07 -1.83 -2.17
CA VAL A 116 -7.90 -1.85 -0.97
C VAL A 116 -9.03 -0.85 -1.13
N LEU A 117 -10.27 -1.34 -1.26
CA LEU A 117 -11.44 -0.48 -1.37
C LEU A 117 -11.72 0.21 -0.03
N ILE A 118 -11.79 1.55 -0.04
CA ILE A 118 -12.09 2.37 1.15
C ILE A 118 -13.59 2.73 1.14
N GLU A 119 -14.11 3.14 -0.01
CA GLU A 119 -15.50 3.57 -0.16
C GLU A 119 -16.01 3.25 -1.56
N GLY A 120 -17.32 3.00 -1.70
CA GLY A 120 -17.95 2.71 -2.99
C GLY A 120 -17.92 1.23 -3.36
N LYS A 121 -17.67 0.92 -4.63
CA LYS A 121 -17.66 -0.45 -5.17
C LYS A 121 -16.49 -0.67 -6.13
N MET A 122 -16.13 -1.94 -6.33
CA MET A 122 -15.18 -2.32 -7.38
C MET A 122 -15.80 -2.09 -8.77
N PRO A 123 -15.02 -1.65 -9.76
CA PRO A 123 -15.47 -1.50 -11.15
C PRO A 123 -16.02 -2.83 -11.69
N GLN A 124 -17.15 -2.74 -12.39
CA GLN A 124 -17.78 -3.88 -13.05
C GLN A 124 -17.82 -3.72 -14.57
N ASN A 125 -17.56 -2.50 -15.05
CA ASN A 125 -17.62 -2.16 -16.46
C ASN A 125 -16.33 -1.42 -16.87
N GLU A 126 -16.02 -1.46 -18.15
CA GLU A 126 -14.82 -0.84 -18.75
C GLU A 126 -14.77 0.70 -18.61
N ASN A 127 -15.90 1.34 -18.34
CA ASN A 127 -16.01 2.78 -18.14
C ASN A 127 -16.07 3.19 -16.65
N GLU A 128 -15.79 2.29 -15.74
CA GLU A 128 -15.73 2.55 -14.30
C GLU A 128 -14.28 2.54 -13.82
N CYS A 129 -13.95 3.41 -12.88
CA CYS A 129 -12.62 3.46 -12.28
C CYS A 129 -12.67 3.63 -10.76
N LEU A 130 -11.55 3.25 -10.14
CA LEU A 130 -11.21 3.62 -8.76
C LEU A 130 -10.23 4.77 -8.77
N VAL A 131 -10.32 5.63 -7.78
CA VAL A 131 -9.37 6.72 -7.56
C VAL A 131 -8.86 6.70 -6.12
N GLU A 132 -7.70 7.29 -5.90
CA GLU A 132 -7.18 7.44 -4.55
C GLU A 132 -7.90 8.56 -3.79
N GLN A 133 -7.91 8.46 -2.46
CA GLN A 133 -8.49 9.48 -1.58
C GLN A 133 -7.90 10.87 -1.86
N THR A 134 -6.59 10.94 -2.09
CA THR A 134 -5.89 12.17 -2.40
C THR A 134 -6.34 12.82 -3.71
N PHE A 135 -6.75 12.00 -4.68
CA PHE A 135 -7.30 12.49 -5.94
C PHE A 135 -8.64 13.21 -5.72
N ILE A 136 -9.52 12.59 -4.93
CA ILE A 136 -10.83 13.15 -4.57
C ILE A 136 -10.67 14.51 -3.86
N GLU A 137 -9.83 14.55 -2.83
CA GLU A 137 -9.58 15.75 -2.03
C GLU A 137 -8.95 16.89 -2.84
N SER A 138 -7.97 16.56 -3.68
CA SER A 138 -7.22 17.55 -4.46
C SER A 138 -7.99 18.11 -5.66
N ASN A 139 -9.05 17.44 -6.11
CA ASN A 139 -9.78 17.79 -7.31
C ASN A 139 -11.27 18.06 -7.06
N ASN A 140 -11.69 18.09 -5.79
CA ASN A 140 -13.08 18.31 -5.37
C ASN A 140 -14.08 17.43 -6.14
N LYS A 141 -13.70 16.19 -6.42
CA LYS A 141 -14.50 15.18 -7.11
C LYS A 141 -15.24 14.29 -6.10
N LYS A 142 -16.21 13.53 -6.58
CA LYS A 142 -17.02 12.60 -5.77
C LYS A 142 -17.23 11.28 -6.51
N ILE A 143 -17.61 10.24 -5.77
CA ILE A 143 -18.11 9.00 -6.36
C ILE A 143 -19.36 9.34 -7.19
N GLY A 144 -19.39 8.87 -8.42
CA GLY A 144 -20.41 9.17 -9.44
C GLY A 144 -20.00 10.24 -10.44
N ASP A 145 -18.94 11.02 -10.17
CA ASP A 145 -18.42 11.98 -11.12
C ASP A 145 -17.66 11.28 -12.25
N THR A 146 -17.60 11.96 -13.39
CA THR A 146 -16.84 11.50 -14.56
C THR A 146 -15.51 12.24 -14.67
N ILE A 147 -14.50 11.53 -15.14
CA ILE A 147 -13.20 12.06 -15.51
C ILE A 147 -12.91 11.69 -16.96
N ASN A 148 -12.35 12.64 -17.71
CA ASN A 148 -11.91 12.41 -19.07
C ASN A 148 -10.40 12.22 -19.05
N ILE A 149 -9.92 11.10 -19.63
CA ILE A 149 -8.51 10.74 -19.65
C ILE A 149 -8.09 10.58 -21.09
N ASP A 150 -7.07 11.31 -21.47
CA ASP A 150 -6.42 11.19 -22.75
C ASP A 150 -5.10 10.43 -22.59
N ILE A 151 -4.98 9.32 -23.30
CA ILE A 151 -3.78 8.48 -23.30
C ILE A 151 -3.18 8.51 -24.69
N GLU A 152 -1.92 8.88 -24.78
CA GLU A 152 -1.19 8.85 -26.03
C GLU A 152 -1.10 7.40 -26.56
N LYS A 153 -1.55 7.21 -27.80
CA LYS A 153 -1.44 5.93 -28.51
C LYS A 153 0.02 5.56 -28.68
N THR A 154 0.35 4.32 -28.36
CA THR A 154 1.72 3.82 -28.54
C THR A 154 1.80 3.02 -29.84
N LYS A 155 2.75 3.39 -30.72
CA LYS A 155 3.06 2.58 -31.91
C LYS A 155 4.00 1.45 -31.52
N ILE A 156 3.58 0.24 -31.80
CA ILE A 156 4.43 -0.94 -31.67
C ILE A 156 5.31 -1.09 -32.92
N PRO A 157 6.44 -1.85 -32.84
CA PRO A 157 7.35 -2.03 -33.97
C PRO A 157 6.71 -2.58 -35.24
N THR A 158 5.58 -3.24 -35.13
CA THR A 158 4.77 -3.73 -36.28
C THR A 158 4.04 -2.62 -37.04
N GLY A 159 4.02 -1.38 -36.51
CA GLY A 159 3.33 -0.23 -37.10
C GLY A 159 1.86 -0.08 -36.63
N GLU A 160 1.35 -1.00 -35.84
CA GLU A 160 0.02 -0.92 -35.27
C GLU A 160 -0.01 0.04 -34.08
N GLU A 161 -1.14 0.74 -33.88
CA GLU A 161 -1.38 1.60 -32.73
C GLU A 161 -2.16 0.83 -31.68
N ILE A 162 -1.65 0.84 -30.44
CA ILE A 162 -2.36 0.26 -29.30
C ILE A 162 -3.23 1.34 -28.67
N GLU A 163 -4.53 1.08 -28.60
CA GLU A 163 -5.47 1.84 -27.78
C GLU A 163 -5.58 1.17 -26.41
N TYR A 164 -5.29 1.93 -25.33
CA TYR A 164 -5.30 1.41 -23.96
C TYR A 164 -6.66 1.47 -23.30
N LEU A 165 -7.57 2.31 -23.80
CA LEU A 165 -8.92 2.47 -23.31
C LEU A 165 -9.91 2.43 -24.46
N ASN A 166 -11.02 1.71 -24.26
CA ASN A 166 -12.14 1.72 -25.21
C ASN A 166 -12.93 3.03 -25.15
N LYS A 167 -12.86 3.73 -24.03
CA LYS A 167 -13.50 5.04 -23.80
C LYS A 167 -12.59 5.91 -22.94
N ASN A 168 -12.47 7.17 -23.34
CA ASN A 168 -11.70 8.17 -22.60
C ASN A 168 -12.44 8.71 -21.37
N GLU A 169 -13.75 8.47 -21.28
CA GLU A 169 -14.60 8.92 -20.17
C GLU A 169 -14.82 7.80 -19.18
N LEU A 170 -14.34 7.99 -17.95
CA LEU A 170 -14.43 7.03 -16.86
C LEU A 170 -15.26 7.61 -15.70
N THR A 171 -16.16 6.79 -15.15
CA THR A 171 -16.97 7.13 -13.97
C THR A 171 -16.27 6.64 -12.72
N ILE A 172 -16.11 7.51 -11.73
CA ILE A 172 -15.56 7.16 -10.42
C ILE A 172 -16.61 6.35 -9.66
N VAL A 173 -16.34 5.08 -9.38
CA VAL A 173 -17.27 4.20 -8.66
C VAL A 173 -16.81 3.86 -7.26
N GLY A 174 -15.58 4.17 -6.93
CA GLY A 174 -15.06 3.94 -5.60
C GLY A 174 -13.73 4.64 -5.36
N ILE A 175 -13.40 4.69 -4.09
CA ILE A 175 -12.13 5.21 -3.57
C ILE A 175 -11.33 4.02 -3.07
N ALA A 176 -10.10 3.89 -3.51
CA ALA A 176 -9.23 2.79 -3.12
C ALA A 176 -7.81 3.28 -2.83
N GLN A 177 -7.07 2.47 -2.11
CA GLN A 177 -5.65 2.66 -1.86
C GLN A 177 -4.86 1.59 -2.60
N SER A 178 -3.82 2.00 -3.32
CA SER A 178 -2.90 1.06 -3.94
C SER A 178 -2.03 0.39 -2.87
N PRO A 179 -1.87 -0.94 -2.88
CA PRO A 179 -1.02 -1.63 -1.92
C PRO A 179 0.47 -1.33 -2.13
N LEU A 180 0.85 -0.79 -3.28
CA LEU A 180 2.23 -0.41 -3.60
C LEU A 180 2.67 0.89 -2.94
N TYR A 181 1.73 1.73 -2.50
CA TYR A 181 2.00 3.03 -1.88
C TYR A 181 1.52 3.03 -0.43
N ILE A 182 2.31 2.47 0.47
CA ILE A 182 1.99 2.40 1.91
C ILE A 182 2.14 3.76 2.58
N SER A 183 3.06 4.59 2.08
CA SER A 183 3.31 5.93 2.63
C SER A 183 2.50 7.00 1.90
N ARG A 184 1.87 7.87 2.70
CA ARG A 184 1.22 9.10 2.21
C ARG A 184 2.19 10.27 2.10
N GLU A 185 3.48 10.06 2.30
CA GLU A 185 4.47 11.12 2.19
C GLU A 185 4.59 11.58 0.73
N ARG A 186 4.46 12.86 0.58
CA ARG A 186 4.56 13.62 -0.66
C ARG A 186 5.86 14.39 -0.70
#